data_5f6f5313f9310e57a86c53764b6634f7
#
_entry.id   5f6f5313f9310e57a86c53764b6634f7
#
_cell.length_a   1.000
_cell.length_b   1.000
_cell.length_c   1.000
_cell.angle_alpha   90.00
_cell.angle_beta   90.00
_cell.angle_gamma   90.00
#
_symmetry.space_group_name_H-M   'P 1'
#
loop_
_entity.id
_entity.type
_entity.pdbx_description
1 polymer ?
#
loop_
_entity_poly.entity_id
_entity_poly.type
_entity_poly.pdbx_seq_one_letter_code
_entity_poly.pdbx_strand_id
1 'polypeptide(L)'
;MKEEESKNTPYSILELATIGVDFKPTDVFKNSLTLAQKAETFGYKRFWLAEHHNMKSIASSATSVLIGHIAGGTESIRVGSGGIMLPNHSTLLISEQFGTLGSLYPDRIDLGLGRAPGTDQVTAQAIRPDRMQAVYKFPEELRNIQQYFSTDNQNAKVRAPIAEGVTMPIYILGSSTDSAYFAAKEGLPYVFASHFAPTHLFEALNIYYNNFQPSQYLEKPYTIACANVIAADTDAEAEKISTSLIRMMIGVMTGNIDYVQPPTEMTSDLKQILQNPAFQKMLKYAFIGSKETVKQQTKKFLKETGVDEIMVASHIYDPETRIKSFEIFSEIMREL
;
A
#
# COMPACT_ATOMS: atom_id res chain seq x y z
N MET A 1 -22.78 -29.40 -2.62
CA MET A 1 -21.95 -28.48 -3.39
C MET A 1 -22.66 -27.14 -3.27
N LYS A 2 -22.15 -26.22 -2.46
CA LYS A 2 -22.56 -24.81 -2.51
C LYS A 2 -21.95 -24.26 -3.79
N GLU A 3 -22.75 -23.70 -4.67
CA GLU A 3 -22.28 -22.88 -5.77
C GLU A 3 -21.35 -21.83 -5.17
N GLU A 4 -20.08 -21.78 -5.63
CA GLU A 4 -19.18 -20.68 -5.34
C GLU A 4 -19.82 -19.45 -6.02
N GLU A 5 -20.56 -18.65 -5.25
CA GLU A 5 -20.86 -17.28 -5.66
C GLU A 5 -19.51 -16.63 -5.98
N SER A 6 -19.34 -16.22 -7.22
CA SER A 6 -18.17 -15.47 -7.69
C SER A 6 -18.07 -14.21 -6.81
N LYS A 7 -17.24 -14.30 -5.79
CA LYS A 7 -16.98 -13.18 -4.88
C LYS A 7 -16.21 -12.16 -5.71
N ASN A 8 -16.87 -11.12 -6.17
CA ASN A 8 -16.22 -10.02 -6.88
C ASN A 8 -15.22 -9.35 -5.91
N THR A 9 -13.97 -9.85 -5.87
CA THR A 9 -12.95 -9.40 -4.92
C THR A 9 -12.57 -7.96 -5.22
N PRO A 10 -12.78 -7.00 -4.30
CA PRO A 10 -12.34 -5.62 -4.49
C PRO A 10 -10.84 -5.53 -4.77
N TYR A 11 -10.47 -4.54 -5.58
CA TYR A 11 -9.08 -4.28 -5.93
C TYR A 11 -8.73 -2.80 -5.76
N SER A 12 -7.49 -2.55 -5.37
CA SER A 12 -7.02 -1.22 -4.94
C SER A 12 -5.59 -0.96 -5.39
N ILE A 13 -5.17 0.29 -5.38
CA ILE A 13 -3.82 0.72 -5.77
C ILE A 13 -3.02 1.18 -4.55
N LEU A 14 -1.76 0.74 -4.47
CA LEU A 14 -0.73 1.33 -3.63
C LEU A 14 0.21 2.17 -4.48
N GLU A 15 0.20 3.46 -4.26
CA GLU A 15 1.02 4.44 -4.96
C GLU A 15 2.24 4.84 -4.11
N LEU A 16 3.43 4.67 -4.68
CA LEU A 16 4.68 5.11 -4.07
C LEU A 16 5.14 6.47 -4.61
N ALA A 17 4.50 6.99 -5.65
CA ALA A 17 4.93 8.19 -6.38
C ALA A 17 6.40 8.05 -6.84
N THR A 18 6.70 6.97 -7.56
CA THR A 18 8.08 6.66 -7.97
C THR A 18 8.62 7.65 -8.99
N ILE A 19 9.87 8.08 -8.79
CA ILE A 19 10.56 9.07 -9.64
C ILE A 19 11.47 8.33 -10.62
N GLY A 20 11.20 8.44 -11.90
CA GLY A 20 12.10 8.00 -12.97
C GLY A 20 13.20 9.01 -13.24
N VAL A 21 14.32 8.57 -13.82
CA VAL A 21 15.52 9.39 -14.05
C VAL A 21 15.25 10.68 -14.84
N ASP A 22 14.24 10.68 -15.72
CA ASP A 22 13.88 11.82 -16.56
C ASP A 22 12.73 12.67 -16.00
N PHE A 23 12.19 12.33 -14.81
CA PHE A 23 11.03 13.00 -14.22
C PHE A 23 11.41 13.85 -13.01
N LYS A 24 10.74 14.99 -12.88
CA LYS A 24 10.80 15.83 -11.67
C LYS A 24 9.66 15.42 -10.72
N PRO A 25 9.78 15.70 -9.42
CA PRO A 25 8.67 15.43 -8.48
C PRO A 25 7.32 16.03 -8.91
N THR A 26 7.33 17.22 -9.54
CA THR A 26 6.13 17.86 -10.07
C THR A 26 5.43 17.03 -11.14
N ASP A 27 6.19 16.34 -11.99
CA ASP A 27 5.64 15.47 -13.03
C ASP A 27 5.03 14.22 -12.38
N VAL A 28 5.72 13.66 -11.39
CA VAL A 28 5.26 12.48 -10.64
C VAL A 28 3.93 12.77 -9.92
N PHE A 29 3.79 13.92 -9.28
CA PHE A 29 2.53 14.27 -8.60
C PHE A 29 1.37 14.44 -9.58
N LYS A 30 1.60 15.04 -10.75
CA LYS A 30 0.60 15.11 -11.83
C LYS A 30 0.22 13.72 -12.34
N ASN A 31 1.21 12.86 -12.58
CA ASN A 31 0.99 11.50 -13.05
C ASN A 31 0.23 10.66 -12.00
N SER A 32 0.54 10.82 -10.71
CA SER A 32 -0.21 10.14 -9.63
C SER A 32 -1.66 10.60 -9.58
N LEU A 33 -1.94 11.89 -9.76
CA LEU A 33 -3.31 12.40 -9.83
C LEU A 33 -4.04 11.85 -11.08
N THR A 34 -3.41 11.89 -12.24
CA THR A 34 -3.98 11.33 -13.47
C THR A 34 -4.28 9.83 -13.31
N LEU A 35 -3.35 9.09 -12.70
CA LEU A 35 -3.56 7.67 -12.41
C LEU A 35 -4.73 7.46 -11.45
N ALA A 36 -4.87 8.26 -10.40
CA ALA A 36 -5.98 8.14 -9.45
C ALA A 36 -7.35 8.41 -10.12
N GLN A 37 -7.43 9.41 -11.00
CA GLN A 37 -8.62 9.70 -11.80
C GLN A 37 -8.97 8.53 -12.75
N LYS A 38 -7.98 7.92 -13.38
CA LYS A 38 -8.17 6.71 -14.21
C LYS A 38 -8.58 5.51 -13.37
N ALA A 39 -7.93 5.30 -12.22
CA ALA A 39 -8.28 4.22 -11.30
C ALA A 39 -9.74 4.30 -10.85
N GLU A 40 -10.25 5.50 -10.60
CA GLU A 40 -11.65 5.74 -10.29
C GLU A 40 -12.57 5.26 -11.43
N THR A 41 -12.26 5.58 -12.68
CA THR A 41 -13.03 5.12 -13.86
C THR A 41 -12.89 3.62 -14.11
N PHE A 42 -11.77 3.03 -13.73
CA PHE A 42 -11.53 1.58 -13.85
C PHE A 42 -12.19 0.75 -12.75
N GLY A 43 -12.79 1.39 -11.72
CA GLY A 43 -13.50 0.73 -10.64
C GLY A 43 -12.61 0.25 -9.48
N TYR A 44 -11.40 0.81 -9.33
CA TYR A 44 -10.60 0.58 -8.13
C TYR A 44 -11.30 1.14 -6.90
N LYS A 45 -11.29 0.37 -5.82
CA LYS A 45 -11.95 0.74 -4.57
C LYS A 45 -11.24 1.87 -3.84
N ARG A 46 -9.90 1.83 -3.84
CA ARG A 46 -9.07 2.83 -3.14
C ARG A 46 -7.72 3.08 -3.81
N PHE A 47 -7.18 4.24 -3.54
CA PHE A 47 -5.86 4.70 -3.96
C PHE A 47 -5.08 5.14 -2.72
N TRP A 48 -4.15 4.32 -2.25
CA TRP A 48 -3.37 4.59 -1.06
C TRP A 48 -1.96 5.04 -1.40
N LEU A 49 -1.45 5.99 -0.61
CA LEU A 49 -0.11 6.54 -0.76
C LEU A 49 0.80 5.98 0.32
N ALA A 50 1.97 5.49 -0.06
CA ALA A 50 3.00 5.01 0.86
C ALA A 50 3.70 6.18 1.58
N GLU A 51 4.45 5.90 2.65
CA GLU A 51 5.37 6.83 3.30
C GLU A 51 6.78 6.29 3.25
N HIS A 52 7.66 7.01 2.54
CA HIS A 52 9.10 6.74 2.52
C HIS A 52 9.88 8.03 2.61
N HIS A 53 11.01 7.99 3.32
CA HIS A 53 11.86 9.15 3.54
C HIS A 53 13.28 8.89 3.04
N ASN A 54 13.98 9.96 2.64
CA ASN A 54 15.37 9.93 2.17
C ASN A 54 15.63 8.96 1.01
N MET A 55 14.63 8.79 0.12
CA MET A 55 14.72 7.95 -1.08
C MET A 55 14.61 8.80 -2.33
N LYS A 56 15.64 8.82 -3.18
CA LYS A 56 15.64 9.56 -4.45
C LYS A 56 14.50 9.15 -5.39
N SER A 57 14.19 7.86 -5.40
CA SER A 57 13.20 7.26 -6.31
C SER A 57 11.75 7.38 -5.85
N ILE A 58 11.47 8.00 -4.71
CA ILE A 58 10.12 8.07 -4.15
C ILE A 58 9.80 9.49 -3.71
N ALA A 59 8.70 10.04 -4.22
CA ALA A 59 8.22 11.38 -3.87
C ALA A 59 7.17 11.37 -2.73
N SER A 60 6.67 10.20 -2.34
CA SER A 60 5.64 10.06 -1.30
C SER A 60 6.26 10.05 0.11
N SER A 61 6.72 11.22 0.57
CA SER A 61 7.25 11.42 1.93
C SER A 61 6.30 12.22 2.82
N ALA A 62 5.57 13.19 2.26
CA ALA A 62 4.53 13.95 2.97
C ALA A 62 3.15 13.37 2.65
N THR A 63 2.88 12.16 3.14
CA THR A 63 1.75 11.32 2.74
C THR A 63 0.40 12.01 2.93
N SER A 64 0.14 12.66 4.06
CA SER A 64 -1.12 13.38 4.32
C SER A 64 -1.35 14.55 3.36
N VAL A 65 -0.30 15.24 2.94
CA VAL A 65 -0.38 16.33 1.95
C VAL A 65 -0.78 15.79 0.59
N LEU A 66 -0.16 14.68 0.17
CA LEU A 66 -0.48 14.03 -1.10
C LEU A 66 -1.89 13.42 -1.09
N ILE A 67 -2.35 12.85 0.02
CA ILE A 67 -3.73 12.38 0.18
C ILE A 67 -4.71 13.53 -0.10
N GLY A 68 -4.48 14.72 0.48
CA GLY A 68 -5.31 15.90 0.23
C GLY A 68 -5.30 16.32 -1.24
N HIS A 69 -4.15 16.29 -1.90
CA HIS A 69 -4.01 16.59 -3.33
C HIS A 69 -4.79 15.61 -4.22
N ILE A 70 -4.65 14.31 -3.97
CA ILE A 70 -5.33 13.27 -4.75
C ILE A 70 -6.85 13.28 -4.47
N ALA A 71 -7.26 13.39 -3.21
CA ALA A 71 -8.68 13.43 -2.85
C ALA A 71 -9.39 14.66 -3.41
N GLY A 72 -8.70 15.83 -3.49
CA GLY A 72 -9.22 17.05 -4.09
C GLY A 72 -9.33 17.01 -5.62
N GLY A 73 -8.60 16.11 -6.27
CA GLY A 73 -8.63 15.94 -7.73
C GLY A 73 -9.40 14.71 -8.21
N THR A 74 -10.09 13.99 -7.32
CA THR A 74 -10.92 12.80 -7.60
C THR A 74 -12.31 12.97 -6.95
N GLU A 75 -13.30 12.19 -7.36
CA GLU A 75 -14.69 12.38 -6.93
C GLU A 75 -15.19 11.32 -5.94
N SER A 76 -14.93 10.04 -6.20
CA SER A 76 -15.56 8.91 -5.49
C SER A 76 -14.57 7.90 -4.91
N ILE A 77 -13.40 7.72 -5.52
CA ILE A 77 -12.39 6.74 -5.04
C ILE A 77 -11.94 7.08 -3.62
N ARG A 78 -11.83 6.06 -2.77
CA ARG A 78 -11.26 6.25 -1.43
C ARG A 78 -9.77 6.53 -1.53
N VAL A 79 -9.29 7.50 -0.76
CA VAL A 79 -7.86 7.87 -0.73
C VAL A 79 -7.34 7.68 0.70
N GLY A 80 -6.14 7.18 0.84
CA GLY A 80 -5.62 6.94 2.18
C GLY A 80 -4.12 6.69 2.24
N SER A 81 -3.66 6.32 3.42
CA SER A 81 -2.26 5.97 3.64
C SER A 81 -2.04 4.46 3.58
N GLY A 82 -1.01 4.06 2.86
CA GLY A 82 -0.58 2.67 2.76
C GLY A 82 0.90 2.46 3.13
N GLY A 83 1.32 3.05 4.31
CA GLY A 83 0.66 3.65 5.46
C GLY A 83 1.40 4.85 6.02
N ILE A 84 0.80 5.49 7.03
CA ILE A 84 1.54 6.36 7.94
C ILE A 84 2.42 5.49 8.82
N MET A 85 3.70 5.76 8.84
CA MET A 85 4.66 5.07 9.72
C MET A 85 4.58 5.70 11.12
N LEU A 86 3.56 5.29 11.89
CA LEU A 86 3.14 5.95 13.14
C LEU A 86 4.30 6.29 14.10
N PRO A 87 5.33 5.42 14.31
CA PRO A 87 6.46 5.77 15.16
C PRO A 87 7.27 6.98 14.70
N ASN A 88 7.09 7.50 13.50
CA ASN A 88 7.71 8.73 13.02
C ASN A 88 6.94 9.99 13.40
N HIS A 89 5.69 9.86 13.88
CA HIS A 89 4.74 10.96 14.01
C HIS A 89 4.22 11.16 15.44
N SER A 90 3.68 12.35 15.71
CA SER A 90 2.82 12.62 16.85
C SER A 90 1.41 12.15 16.57
N THR A 91 0.80 11.39 17.48
CA THR A 91 -0.59 10.91 17.36
C THR A 91 -1.60 12.06 17.27
N LEU A 92 -1.36 13.17 17.99
CA LEU A 92 -2.19 14.37 17.91
C LEU A 92 -2.16 14.97 16.50
N LEU A 93 -0.97 15.21 15.96
CA LEU A 93 -0.82 15.81 14.63
C LEU A 93 -1.40 14.94 13.52
N ILE A 94 -1.22 13.61 13.59
CA ILE A 94 -1.84 12.70 12.63
C ILE A 94 -3.36 12.75 12.74
N SER A 95 -3.91 12.78 13.96
CA SER A 95 -5.36 12.89 14.16
C SER A 95 -5.91 14.21 13.62
N GLU A 96 -5.22 15.33 13.82
CA GLU A 96 -5.61 16.63 13.27
C GLU A 96 -5.54 16.64 11.73
N GLN A 97 -4.48 16.08 11.12
CA GLN A 97 -4.34 15.98 9.67
C GLN A 97 -5.43 15.12 9.05
N PHE A 98 -5.66 13.92 9.59
CA PHE A 98 -6.69 13.02 9.07
C PHE A 98 -8.11 13.44 9.43
N GLY A 99 -8.33 14.11 10.57
CA GLY A 99 -9.57 14.78 10.90
C GLY A 99 -9.92 15.88 9.90
N THR A 100 -8.93 16.69 9.52
CA THR A 100 -9.06 17.70 8.46
C THR A 100 -9.39 17.05 7.11
N LEU A 101 -8.65 16.01 6.71
CA LEU A 101 -8.91 15.28 5.47
C LEU A 101 -10.31 14.65 5.46
N GLY A 102 -10.73 14.00 6.55
CA GLY A 102 -12.06 13.40 6.67
C GLY A 102 -13.19 14.42 6.64
N SER A 103 -12.94 15.63 7.17
CA SER A 103 -13.91 16.74 7.11
C SER A 103 -14.00 17.36 5.70
N LEU A 104 -12.88 17.46 4.97
CA LEU A 104 -12.84 17.95 3.59
C LEU A 104 -13.44 16.95 2.59
N TYR A 105 -13.22 15.64 2.84
CA TYR A 105 -13.60 14.55 1.94
C TYR A 105 -14.35 13.45 2.71
N PRO A 106 -15.59 13.71 3.17
CA PRO A 106 -16.37 12.77 3.99
C PRO A 106 -16.48 11.39 3.34
N ASP A 107 -16.34 10.34 4.16
CA ASP A 107 -16.45 8.91 3.79
C ASP A 107 -15.43 8.42 2.75
N ARG A 108 -14.44 9.23 2.38
CA ARG A 108 -13.45 8.88 1.35
C ARG A 108 -12.03 8.65 1.87
N ILE A 109 -11.76 8.93 3.13
CA ILE A 109 -10.40 8.86 3.68
C ILE A 109 -10.21 7.57 4.47
N ASP A 110 -9.04 6.93 4.28
CA ASP A 110 -8.58 5.75 5.03
C ASP A 110 -7.26 6.06 5.75
N LEU A 111 -7.14 5.64 7.01
CA LEU A 111 -5.91 5.75 7.79
C LEU A 111 -5.26 4.38 7.96
N GLY A 112 -4.31 4.06 7.10
CA GLY A 112 -3.46 2.89 7.25
C GLY A 112 -2.23 3.21 8.11
N LEU A 113 -1.97 2.41 9.13
CA LEU A 113 -0.90 2.62 10.12
C LEU A 113 0.13 1.50 10.05
N GLY A 114 1.40 1.86 9.87
CA GLY A 114 2.55 0.96 9.91
C GLY A 114 3.46 1.21 11.10
N ARG A 115 4.19 0.15 11.53
CA ARG A 115 5.16 0.22 12.62
C ARG A 115 6.60 0.40 12.14
N ALA A 116 6.88 0.06 10.87
CA ALA A 116 8.20 0.17 10.25
C ALA A 116 8.65 1.65 10.10
N PRO A 117 9.95 1.94 9.91
CA PRO A 117 10.42 3.33 9.75
C PRO A 117 10.09 3.93 8.38
N GLY A 118 9.89 3.13 7.34
CA GLY A 118 9.80 3.62 5.96
C GLY A 118 11.09 4.24 5.42
N THR A 119 12.23 4.03 6.13
CA THR A 119 13.55 4.62 5.79
C THR A 119 14.69 3.89 6.51
N ASP A 120 15.92 4.34 6.30
CA ASP A 120 17.11 3.91 7.03
C ASP A 120 17.12 4.44 8.48
N GLN A 121 18.00 3.84 9.31
CA GLN A 121 18.05 4.16 10.74
C GLN A 121 18.49 5.59 11.05
N VAL A 122 19.41 6.16 10.26
CA VAL A 122 19.90 7.53 10.48
C VAL A 122 18.80 8.54 10.20
N THR A 123 18.09 8.34 9.10
CA THR A 123 16.94 9.16 8.73
C THR A 123 15.80 9.02 9.75
N ALA A 124 15.52 7.81 10.21
CA ALA A 124 14.50 7.58 11.23
C ALA A 124 14.79 8.30 12.55
N GLN A 125 16.08 8.37 12.96
CA GLN A 125 16.51 9.14 14.14
C GLN A 125 16.40 10.65 13.92
N ALA A 126 16.66 11.12 12.70
CA ALA A 126 16.49 12.54 12.35
C ALA A 126 15.03 12.98 12.36
N ILE A 127 14.10 12.09 11.99
CA ILE A 127 12.65 12.35 12.05
C ILE A 127 12.15 12.38 13.49
N ARG A 128 12.48 11.35 14.28
CA ARG A 128 12.05 11.21 15.67
C ARG A 128 13.13 10.53 16.52
N PRO A 129 13.86 11.26 17.37
CA PRO A 129 14.97 10.70 18.15
C PRO A 129 14.57 9.55 19.09
N ASP A 130 13.39 9.60 19.69
CA ASP A 130 12.84 8.56 20.61
C ASP A 130 12.04 7.46 19.90
N ARG A 131 12.20 7.35 18.58
CA ARG A 131 11.43 6.45 17.71
C ARG A 131 11.41 4.99 18.20
N MET A 132 12.52 4.48 18.69
CA MET A 132 12.56 3.10 19.21
C MET A 132 11.58 2.88 20.37
N GLN A 133 11.41 3.89 21.22
CA GLN A 133 10.38 3.83 22.28
C GLN A 133 8.98 3.87 21.67
N ALA A 134 8.76 4.69 20.63
CA ALA A 134 7.48 4.79 19.93
C ALA A 134 7.07 3.47 19.24
N VAL A 135 8.04 2.69 18.74
CA VAL A 135 7.76 1.34 18.18
C VAL A 135 7.13 0.42 19.24
N TYR A 136 7.64 0.45 20.46
CA TYR A 136 7.07 -0.33 21.57
C TYR A 136 5.74 0.23 22.07
N LYS A 137 5.51 1.54 21.91
CA LYS A 137 4.27 2.22 22.31
C LYS A 137 3.20 2.18 21.21
N PHE A 138 3.44 1.55 20.09
CA PHE A 138 2.48 1.48 18.96
C PHE A 138 1.04 1.14 19.41
N PRO A 139 0.79 0.17 20.32
CA PRO A 139 -0.56 -0.11 20.81
C PRO A 139 -1.18 1.05 21.62
N GLU A 140 -0.38 1.78 22.37
CA GLU A 140 -0.82 2.98 23.10
C GLU A 140 -1.10 4.14 22.14
N GLU A 141 -0.21 4.34 21.18
CA GLU A 141 -0.35 5.38 20.15
C GLU A 141 -1.59 5.15 19.27
N LEU A 142 -1.91 3.90 18.93
CA LEU A 142 -3.16 3.56 18.26
C LEU A 142 -4.39 3.96 19.10
N ARG A 143 -4.41 3.60 20.37
CA ARG A 143 -5.53 3.97 21.27
C ARG A 143 -5.68 5.50 21.41
N ASN A 144 -4.57 6.24 21.43
CA ASN A 144 -4.60 7.71 21.43
C ASN A 144 -5.27 8.25 20.17
N ILE A 145 -4.95 7.71 18.98
CA ILE A 145 -5.60 8.09 17.73
C ILE A 145 -7.09 7.78 17.80
N GLN A 146 -7.48 6.57 18.20
CA GLN A 146 -8.89 6.19 18.34
C GLN A 146 -9.64 7.12 19.29
N GLN A 147 -8.99 7.52 20.39
CA GLN A 147 -9.55 8.47 21.36
C GLN A 147 -9.73 9.87 20.76
N TYR A 148 -8.77 10.36 19.97
CA TYR A 148 -8.89 11.67 19.33
C TYR A 148 -10.03 11.74 18.29
N PHE A 149 -10.39 10.61 17.68
CA PHE A 149 -11.54 10.52 16.78
C PHE A 149 -12.87 10.29 17.51
N SER A 150 -12.84 9.89 18.78
CA SER A 150 -14.04 9.63 19.57
C SER A 150 -14.70 10.93 20.05
N THR A 151 -16.02 10.95 20.05
CA THR A 151 -16.83 12.02 20.68
C THR A 151 -16.72 12.03 22.20
N ASP A 152 -16.24 10.94 22.82
CA ASP A 152 -16.09 10.84 24.28
C ASP A 152 -14.86 11.60 24.82
N ASN A 153 -14.02 12.14 23.90
CA ASN A 153 -12.78 12.85 24.24
C ASN A 153 -13.00 14.31 24.70
N GLN A 154 -14.22 14.81 24.73
CA GLN A 154 -14.54 16.23 24.97
C GLN A 154 -14.03 16.80 26.31
N ASN A 155 -13.79 15.97 27.31
CA ASN A 155 -13.29 16.38 28.62
C ASN A 155 -11.77 16.18 28.80
N ALA A 156 -11.06 15.71 27.78
CA ALA A 156 -9.62 15.51 27.85
C ALA A 156 -8.87 16.85 27.85
N LYS A 157 -7.71 16.90 28.52
CA LYS A 157 -6.85 18.11 28.52
C LYS A 157 -6.23 18.39 27.16
N VAL A 158 -5.95 17.34 26.38
CA VAL A 158 -5.40 17.43 25.03
C VAL A 158 -6.40 16.77 24.08
N ARG A 159 -6.82 17.51 23.07
CA ARG A 159 -7.90 17.14 22.14
C ARG A 159 -7.46 17.39 20.69
N ALA A 160 -8.11 16.71 19.77
CA ALA A 160 -8.09 17.00 18.34
C ALA A 160 -9.50 17.37 17.88
N PRO A 161 -10.03 18.58 18.18
CA PRO A 161 -11.44 18.94 17.94
C PRO A 161 -11.87 18.75 16.49
N ILE A 162 -10.95 18.90 15.52
CA ILE A 162 -11.24 18.69 14.10
C ILE A 162 -11.43 17.20 13.74
N ALA A 163 -10.96 16.29 14.58
CA ALA A 163 -11.07 14.85 14.36
C ALA A 163 -12.27 14.22 15.10
N GLU A 164 -12.73 14.86 16.20
CA GLU A 164 -13.80 14.33 17.04
C GLU A 164 -15.08 14.09 16.23
N GLY A 165 -15.55 12.84 16.24
CA GLY A 165 -16.75 12.41 15.52
C GLY A 165 -16.57 12.17 14.02
N VAL A 166 -15.38 12.40 13.47
CA VAL A 166 -15.08 12.05 12.07
C VAL A 166 -14.96 10.54 11.94
N THR A 167 -15.74 9.93 11.06
CA THR A 167 -15.63 8.51 10.74
C THR A 167 -14.32 8.25 9.98
N MET A 168 -13.37 7.56 10.64
CA MET A 168 -12.06 7.26 10.06
C MET A 168 -11.78 5.77 10.13
N PRO A 169 -11.90 5.04 9.00
CA PRO A 169 -11.47 3.64 8.94
C PRO A 169 -9.97 3.51 9.16
N ILE A 170 -9.59 2.74 10.17
CA ILE A 170 -8.18 2.49 10.53
C ILE A 170 -7.80 1.08 10.10
N TYR A 171 -6.63 0.95 9.44
CA TYR A 171 -6.07 -0.31 8.96
C TYR A 171 -4.68 -0.52 9.58
N ILE A 172 -4.37 -1.76 9.97
CA ILE A 172 -3.04 -2.13 10.47
C ILE A 172 -2.24 -2.76 9.33
N LEU A 173 -1.11 -2.13 8.99
CA LEU A 173 -0.21 -2.60 7.95
C LEU A 173 1.00 -3.32 8.54
N GLY A 174 1.41 -4.39 7.86
CA GLY A 174 2.62 -5.09 8.26
C GLY A 174 3.18 -6.01 7.20
N SER A 175 4.37 -6.54 7.50
CA SER A 175 5.09 -7.54 6.71
C SER A 175 5.58 -8.70 7.60
N SER A 176 5.06 -8.79 8.82
CA SER A 176 5.44 -9.78 9.84
C SER A 176 4.22 -10.35 10.56
N THR A 177 4.43 -11.43 11.29
CA THR A 177 3.38 -12.10 12.08
C THR A 177 2.90 -11.28 13.28
N ASP A 178 3.77 -10.46 13.88
CA ASP A 178 3.40 -9.61 15.03
C ASP A 178 2.28 -8.62 14.72
N SER A 179 2.34 -8.00 13.53
CA SER A 179 1.30 -7.05 13.11
C SER A 179 -0.04 -7.73 12.86
N ALA A 180 -0.03 -8.97 12.39
CA ALA A 180 -1.23 -9.78 12.20
C ALA A 180 -1.92 -10.10 13.54
N TYR A 181 -1.16 -10.56 14.52
CA TYR A 181 -1.67 -10.83 15.86
C TYR A 181 -2.24 -9.56 16.51
N PHE A 182 -1.51 -8.44 16.36
CA PHE A 182 -1.96 -7.15 16.88
C PHE A 182 -3.27 -6.69 16.24
N ALA A 183 -3.36 -6.70 14.91
CA ALA A 183 -4.58 -6.31 14.20
C ALA A 183 -5.79 -7.19 14.58
N ALA A 184 -5.56 -8.51 14.69
CA ALA A 184 -6.58 -9.46 15.10
C ALA A 184 -7.13 -9.17 16.50
N LYS A 185 -6.25 -8.89 17.47
CA LYS A 185 -6.61 -8.60 18.86
C LYS A 185 -7.34 -7.27 19.00
N GLU A 186 -6.95 -6.25 18.23
CA GLU A 186 -7.61 -4.94 18.24
C GLU A 186 -8.91 -4.92 17.39
N GLY A 187 -9.24 -6.03 16.70
CA GLY A 187 -10.43 -6.12 15.84
C GLY A 187 -10.40 -5.12 14.68
N LEU A 188 -9.24 -4.93 14.04
CA LEU A 188 -9.04 -3.99 12.94
C LEU A 188 -8.70 -4.72 11.64
N PRO A 189 -9.01 -4.14 10.46
CA PRO A 189 -8.59 -4.67 9.17
C PRO A 189 -7.07 -4.80 9.09
N TYR A 190 -6.61 -5.90 8.48
CA TYR A 190 -5.19 -6.22 8.34
C TYR A 190 -4.72 -6.14 6.89
N VAL A 191 -3.60 -5.46 6.65
CA VAL A 191 -3.00 -5.29 5.33
C VAL A 191 -1.58 -5.85 5.32
N PHE A 192 -1.32 -6.84 4.46
CA PHE A 192 -0.01 -7.46 4.35
C PHE A 192 0.76 -6.98 3.12
N ALA A 193 1.96 -6.49 3.33
CA ALA A 193 2.83 -5.93 2.29
C ALA A 193 3.60 -7.01 1.53
N SER A 194 2.92 -7.97 0.91
CA SER A 194 3.53 -9.12 0.22
C SER A 194 4.26 -8.77 -1.08
N HIS A 195 4.03 -7.59 -1.62
CA HIS A 195 4.70 -7.09 -2.83
C HIS A 195 6.22 -6.88 -2.67
N PHE A 196 6.72 -6.74 -1.43
CA PHE A 196 8.16 -6.66 -1.15
C PHE A 196 8.62 -7.63 -0.04
N ALA A 197 7.74 -8.09 0.83
CA ALA A 197 8.08 -8.99 1.94
C ALA A 197 7.17 -10.25 1.96
N PRO A 198 7.25 -11.12 0.95
CA PRO A 198 6.27 -12.21 0.74
C PRO A 198 6.34 -13.36 1.73
N THR A 199 7.41 -13.47 2.52
CA THR A 199 7.78 -14.69 3.26
C THR A 199 6.70 -15.19 4.22
N HIS A 200 6.12 -14.28 5.00
CA HIS A 200 5.22 -14.62 6.11
C HIS A 200 3.74 -14.39 5.78
N LEU A 201 3.37 -14.20 4.51
CA LEU A 201 2.00 -13.87 4.12
C LEU A 201 0.98 -14.89 4.68
N PHE A 202 1.15 -16.17 4.38
CA PHE A 202 0.18 -17.19 4.81
C PHE A 202 0.14 -17.39 6.32
N GLU A 203 1.30 -17.36 6.96
CA GLU A 203 1.40 -17.45 8.42
C GLU A 203 0.69 -16.27 9.08
N ALA A 204 0.93 -15.06 8.59
CA ALA A 204 0.29 -13.85 9.09
C ALA A 204 -1.24 -13.84 8.88
N LEU A 205 -1.72 -14.26 7.71
CA LEU A 205 -3.16 -14.42 7.45
C LEU A 205 -3.78 -15.45 8.39
N ASN A 206 -3.16 -16.62 8.58
CA ASN A 206 -3.64 -17.63 9.52
C ASN A 206 -3.69 -17.13 10.95
N ILE A 207 -2.67 -16.40 11.41
CA ILE A 207 -2.64 -15.78 12.74
C ILE A 207 -3.79 -14.78 12.88
N TYR A 208 -3.98 -13.92 11.88
CA TYR A 208 -5.03 -12.92 11.90
C TYR A 208 -6.42 -13.56 12.00
N TYR A 209 -6.76 -14.49 11.11
CA TYR A 209 -8.08 -15.14 11.12
C TYR A 209 -8.35 -15.96 12.38
N ASN A 210 -7.34 -16.70 12.89
CA ASN A 210 -7.51 -17.55 14.07
C ASN A 210 -7.61 -16.78 15.39
N ASN A 211 -7.10 -15.55 15.44
CA ASN A 211 -7.07 -14.74 16.65
C ASN A 211 -7.97 -13.51 16.59
N PHE A 212 -8.72 -13.33 15.50
CA PHE A 212 -9.57 -12.15 15.31
C PHE A 212 -10.63 -12.03 16.41
N GLN A 213 -10.70 -10.86 17.01
CA GLN A 213 -11.71 -10.49 17.99
C GLN A 213 -12.57 -9.36 17.43
N PRO A 214 -13.91 -9.54 17.32
CA PRO A 214 -14.78 -8.46 16.88
C PRO A 214 -14.65 -7.22 17.76
N SER A 215 -14.71 -6.04 17.14
CA SER A 215 -14.66 -4.75 17.81
C SER A 215 -15.77 -3.83 17.32
N GLN A 216 -15.87 -2.63 17.89
CA GLN A 216 -16.77 -1.60 17.40
C GLN A 216 -16.41 -1.12 15.97
N TYR A 217 -15.19 -1.40 15.50
CA TYR A 217 -14.70 -0.98 14.18
C TYR A 217 -14.90 -2.05 13.11
N LEU A 218 -14.91 -3.33 13.51
CA LEU A 218 -14.98 -4.45 12.58
C LEU A 218 -15.62 -5.68 13.23
N GLU A 219 -16.74 -6.12 12.68
CA GLU A 219 -17.47 -7.30 13.17
C GLU A 219 -16.87 -8.63 12.68
N LYS A 220 -16.36 -8.64 11.43
CA LYS A 220 -15.77 -9.83 10.78
C LYS A 220 -14.37 -9.51 10.28
N PRO A 221 -13.46 -10.50 10.24
CA PRO A 221 -12.10 -10.26 9.74
C PRO A 221 -12.13 -9.68 8.30
N TYR A 222 -11.23 -8.76 8.03
CA TYR A 222 -11.04 -8.17 6.71
C TYR A 222 -9.55 -8.05 6.41
N THR A 223 -9.12 -8.65 5.30
CA THR A 223 -7.73 -8.71 4.92
C THR A 223 -7.48 -8.13 3.53
N ILE A 224 -6.35 -7.43 3.40
CA ILE A 224 -5.82 -6.95 2.13
C ILE A 224 -4.41 -7.53 1.96
N ALA A 225 -4.08 -8.07 0.79
CA ALA A 225 -2.71 -8.43 0.47
C ALA A 225 -2.22 -7.65 -0.76
N CYS A 226 -0.96 -7.18 -0.69
CA CYS A 226 -0.36 -6.40 -1.76
C CYS A 226 0.43 -7.27 -2.73
N ALA A 227 0.33 -7.00 -4.04
CA ALA A 227 1.12 -7.61 -5.10
C ALA A 227 1.71 -6.55 -6.03
N ASN A 228 2.78 -6.90 -6.78
CA ASN A 228 3.22 -6.07 -7.91
C ASN A 228 2.50 -6.53 -9.17
N VAL A 229 2.11 -5.60 -10.04
CA VAL A 229 1.47 -5.89 -11.32
C VAL A 229 2.17 -5.15 -12.45
N ILE A 230 2.54 -5.89 -13.50
CA ILE A 230 3.01 -5.38 -14.79
C ILE A 230 2.29 -6.17 -15.89
N ALA A 231 1.14 -5.66 -16.32
CA ALA A 231 0.34 -6.24 -17.37
C ALA A 231 0.56 -5.46 -18.68
N ALA A 232 0.73 -6.18 -19.79
CA ALA A 232 0.91 -5.61 -21.13
C ALA A 232 0.12 -6.41 -22.18
N ASP A 233 0.19 -6.01 -23.44
CA ASP A 233 -0.52 -6.71 -24.52
C ASP A 233 0.06 -8.12 -24.77
N THR A 234 1.36 -8.29 -24.53
CA THR A 234 2.07 -9.57 -24.67
C THR A 234 2.99 -9.86 -23.50
N ASP A 235 3.31 -11.14 -23.27
CA ASP A 235 4.28 -11.55 -22.25
C ASP A 235 5.69 -10.98 -22.53
N ALA A 236 6.08 -10.89 -23.79
CA ALA A 236 7.39 -10.34 -24.20
C ALA A 236 7.49 -8.83 -23.87
N GLU A 237 6.42 -8.07 -24.11
CA GLU A 237 6.36 -6.65 -23.75
C GLU A 237 6.40 -6.47 -22.22
N ALA A 238 5.63 -7.26 -21.49
CA ALA A 238 5.65 -7.24 -20.02
C ALA A 238 7.02 -7.61 -19.46
N GLU A 239 7.72 -8.59 -20.04
CA GLU A 239 9.10 -8.94 -19.66
C GLU A 239 10.02 -7.74 -19.84
N LYS A 240 9.98 -7.06 -20.96
CA LYS A 240 10.77 -5.85 -21.23
C LYS A 240 10.45 -4.74 -20.21
N ILE A 241 9.18 -4.41 -20.03
CA ILE A 241 8.73 -3.38 -19.08
C ILE A 241 9.18 -3.71 -17.65
N SER A 242 9.15 -4.99 -17.25
CA SER A 242 9.52 -5.44 -15.91
C SER A 242 10.97 -5.19 -15.53
N THR A 243 11.86 -4.94 -16.50
CA THR A 243 13.27 -4.66 -16.24
C THR A 243 13.48 -3.41 -15.37
N SER A 244 12.58 -2.44 -15.43
CA SER A 244 12.59 -1.27 -14.53
C SER A 244 12.37 -1.67 -13.06
N LEU A 245 11.38 -2.52 -12.79
CA LEU A 245 11.12 -3.09 -11.46
C LEU A 245 12.32 -3.94 -10.98
N ILE A 246 12.85 -4.80 -11.84
CA ILE A 246 13.97 -5.69 -11.51
C ILE A 246 15.20 -4.86 -11.10
N ARG A 247 15.54 -3.82 -11.86
CA ARG A 247 16.65 -2.91 -11.53
C ARG A 247 16.43 -2.16 -10.24
N MET A 248 15.23 -1.67 -9.99
CA MET A 248 14.87 -1.04 -8.73
C MET A 248 15.07 -2.00 -7.55
N MET A 249 14.63 -3.25 -7.68
CA MET A 249 14.82 -4.27 -6.64
C MET A 249 16.28 -4.65 -6.43
N ILE A 250 17.10 -4.69 -7.48
CA ILE A 250 18.55 -4.84 -7.37
C ILE A 250 19.13 -3.70 -6.52
N GLY A 251 18.73 -2.45 -6.81
CA GLY A 251 19.13 -1.29 -6.03
C GLY A 251 18.79 -1.40 -4.55
N VAL A 252 17.59 -1.88 -4.22
CA VAL A 252 17.16 -2.12 -2.83
C VAL A 252 18.01 -3.19 -2.18
N MET A 253 18.27 -4.32 -2.85
CA MET A 253 19.05 -5.44 -2.30
C MET A 253 20.52 -5.09 -2.10
N THR A 254 21.08 -4.23 -2.94
CA THR A 254 22.50 -3.82 -2.87
C THR A 254 22.72 -2.54 -2.06
N GLY A 255 21.66 -1.91 -1.59
CA GLY A 255 21.72 -0.61 -0.90
C GLY A 255 22.00 0.60 -1.82
N ASN A 256 22.02 0.38 -3.14
CA ASN A 256 22.25 1.42 -4.16
C ASN A 256 20.93 1.89 -4.77
N ILE A 257 20.09 2.51 -3.95
CA ILE A 257 18.79 3.02 -4.40
C ILE A 257 18.99 4.28 -5.24
N ASP A 258 18.52 4.24 -6.49
CA ASP A 258 18.56 5.38 -7.41
C ASP A 258 17.22 5.54 -8.13
N TYR A 259 17.07 6.58 -8.94
CA TYR A 259 15.88 6.82 -9.76
C TYR A 259 15.49 5.60 -10.59
N VAL A 260 14.18 5.40 -10.79
CA VAL A 260 13.71 4.31 -11.65
C VAL A 260 14.24 4.51 -13.07
N GLN A 261 14.84 3.46 -13.62
CA GLN A 261 15.45 3.48 -14.96
C GLN A 261 14.44 3.05 -16.02
N PRO A 262 14.54 3.59 -17.25
CA PRO A 262 13.71 3.15 -18.38
C PRO A 262 13.89 1.65 -18.64
N PRO A 263 12.86 0.97 -19.19
CA PRO A 263 12.94 -0.43 -19.50
C PRO A 263 13.96 -0.71 -20.60
N THR A 264 14.58 -1.88 -20.54
CA THR A 264 15.53 -2.38 -21.55
C THR A 264 15.16 -3.79 -21.97
N GLU A 265 15.82 -4.30 -23.00
CA GLU A 265 15.74 -5.74 -23.28
C GLU A 265 16.23 -6.57 -22.09
N MET A 266 15.64 -7.73 -21.91
CA MET A 266 16.04 -8.68 -20.87
C MET A 266 17.40 -9.30 -21.21
N THR A 267 18.46 -8.78 -20.59
CA THR A 267 19.85 -9.25 -20.84
C THR A 267 20.14 -10.58 -20.15
N SER A 268 21.23 -11.25 -20.57
CA SER A 268 21.72 -12.46 -19.93
C SER A 268 22.00 -12.27 -18.42
N ASP A 269 22.56 -11.11 -18.08
CA ASP A 269 22.92 -10.78 -16.68
C ASP A 269 21.67 -10.63 -15.82
N LEU A 270 20.63 -9.94 -16.32
CA LEU A 270 19.35 -9.85 -15.62
C LEU A 270 18.69 -11.23 -15.48
N LYS A 271 18.75 -12.08 -16.51
CA LYS A 271 18.25 -13.46 -16.41
C LYS A 271 18.99 -14.27 -15.37
N GLN A 272 20.30 -14.10 -15.24
CA GLN A 272 21.11 -14.77 -14.22
C GLN A 272 20.74 -14.27 -12.80
N ILE A 273 20.54 -12.95 -12.62
CA ILE A 273 20.10 -12.37 -11.34
C ILE A 273 18.72 -12.93 -10.94
N LEU A 274 17.80 -13.06 -11.89
CA LEU A 274 16.47 -13.63 -11.64
C LEU A 274 16.49 -15.09 -11.19
N GLN A 275 17.58 -15.83 -11.43
CA GLN A 275 17.76 -17.18 -10.92
C GLN A 275 18.21 -17.22 -9.44
N ASN A 276 18.64 -16.09 -8.88
CA ASN A 276 19.02 -16.03 -7.47
C ASN A 276 17.80 -16.28 -6.57
N PRO A 277 17.84 -17.24 -5.63
CA PRO A 277 16.70 -17.58 -4.77
C PRO A 277 16.17 -16.40 -3.94
N ALA A 278 17.04 -15.48 -3.49
CA ALA A 278 16.62 -14.30 -2.75
C ALA A 278 15.80 -13.34 -3.63
N PHE A 279 16.18 -13.22 -4.91
CA PHE A 279 15.47 -12.41 -5.89
C PHE A 279 14.13 -13.02 -6.28
N GLN A 280 14.11 -14.34 -6.55
CA GLN A 280 12.86 -15.07 -6.80
C GLN A 280 11.88 -14.97 -5.64
N LYS A 281 12.39 -15.02 -4.42
CA LYS A 281 11.58 -14.82 -3.22
C LYS A 281 10.98 -13.41 -3.17
N MET A 282 11.75 -12.38 -3.49
CA MET A 282 11.26 -10.98 -3.49
C MET A 282 10.18 -10.77 -4.57
N LEU A 283 10.32 -11.38 -5.75
CA LEU A 283 9.37 -11.30 -6.86
C LEU A 283 8.20 -12.29 -6.78
N LYS A 284 8.08 -13.08 -5.71
CA LYS A 284 7.09 -14.16 -5.60
C LYS A 284 5.65 -13.73 -5.94
N TYR A 285 5.28 -12.51 -5.58
CA TYR A 285 3.97 -11.94 -5.86
C TYR A 285 4.09 -10.72 -6.78
N ALA A 286 4.91 -10.86 -7.82
CA ALA A 286 4.94 -9.96 -8.96
C ALA A 286 4.23 -10.66 -10.14
N PHE A 287 3.08 -10.15 -10.53
CA PHE A 287 2.28 -10.63 -11.65
C PHE A 287 2.72 -9.90 -12.89
N ILE A 288 3.44 -10.59 -13.75
CA ILE A 288 4.08 -10.03 -14.94
C ILE A 288 3.66 -10.85 -16.15
N GLY A 289 3.12 -10.20 -17.16
CA GLY A 289 2.73 -10.88 -18.42
C GLY A 289 1.59 -10.21 -19.16
N SER A 290 1.07 -10.92 -20.14
CA SER A 290 -0.15 -10.59 -20.85
C SER A 290 -1.37 -10.67 -19.94
N LYS A 291 -2.50 -10.16 -20.40
CA LYS A 291 -3.79 -10.24 -19.68
C LYS A 291 -4.08 -11.65 -19.18
N GLU A 292 -3.90 -12.66 -20.04
CA GLU A 292 -4.17 -14.05 -19.65
C GLU A 292 -3.18 -14.58 -18.61
N THR A 293 -1.89 -14.29 -18.75
CA THR A 293 -0.85 -14.70 -17.80
C THR A 293 -1.11 -14.07 -16.42
N VAL A 294 -1.36 -12.76 -16.37
CA VAL A 294 -1.64 -12.04 -15.11
C VAL A 294 -2.96 -12.53 -14.48
N LYS A 295 -3.98 -12.84 -15.30
CA LYS A 295 -5.25 -13.41 -14.82
C LYS A 295 -5.04 -14.73 -14.08
N GLN A 296 -4.25 -15.64 -14.65
CA GLN A 296 -3.95 -16.93 -14.03
C GLN A 296 -3.17 -16.76 -12.71
N GLN A 297 -2.18 -15.86 -12.69
CA GLN A 297 -1.39 -15.55 -11.49
C GLN A 297 -2.27 -14.94 -10.39
N THR A 298 -3.14 -13.99 -10.73
CA THR A 298 -4.09 -13.34 -9.82
C THR A 298 -5.10 -14.33 -9.25
N LYS A 299 -5.73 -15.14 -10.11
CA LYS A 299 -6.68 -16.18 -9.70
C LYS A 299 -6.05 -17.17 -8.72
N LYS A 300 -4.83 -17.62 -9.00
CA LYS A 300 -4.08 -18.50 -8.09
C LYS A 300 -3.83 -17.82 -6.75
N PHE A 301 -3.36 -16.57 -6.75
CA PHE A 301 -3.09 -15.81 -5.54
C PHE A 301 -4.35 -15.63 -4.69
N LEU A 302 -5.46 -15.20 -5.27
CA LEU A 302 -6.74 -15.02 -4.57
C LEU A 302 -7.26 -16.33 -3.98
N LYS A 303 -7.17 -17.44 -4.75
CA LYS A 303 -7.58 -18.77 -4.28
C LYS A 303 -6.73 -19.26 -3.11
N GLU A 304 -5.41 -19.05 -3.16
CA GLU A 304 -4.48 -19.54 -2.14
C GLU A 304 -4.54 -18.70 -0.86
N THR A 305 -4.73 -17.37 -0.98
CA THR A 305 -4.72 -16.45 0.17
C THR A 305 -6.09 -16.29 0.81
N GLY A 306 -7.16 -16.34 0.03
CA GLY A 306 -8.52 -16.09 0.51
C GLY A 306 -8.75 -14.66 1.03
N VAL A 307 -7.91 -13.69 0.64
CA VAL A 307 -8.03 -12.30 1.10
C VAL A 307 -9.31 -11.63 0.60
N ASP A 308 -9.80 -10.68 1.36
CA ASP A 308 -11.04 -9.96 1.06
C ASP A 308 -10.85 -8.87 0.01
N GLU A 309 -9.62 -8.39 -0.18
CA GLU A 309 -9.25 -7.37 -1.16
C GLU A 309 -7.80 -7.57 -1.62
N ILE A 310 -7.52 -7.33 -2.90
CA ILE A 310 -6.16 -7.27 -3.43
C ILE A 310 -5.74 -5.82 -3.67
N MET A 311 -4.55 -5.45 -3.18
CA MET A 311 -3.95 -4.16 -3.46
C MET A 311 -2.75 -4.34 -4.38
N VAL A 312 -2.62 -3.51 -5.41
CA VAL A 312 -1.54 -3.68 -6.39
C VAL A 312 -0.69 -2.42 -6.50
N ALA A 313 0.63 -2.63 -6.54
CA ALA A 313 1.62 -1.62 -6.89
C ALA A 313 2.17 -1.90 -8.29
N SER A 314 2.58 -0.86 -9.01
CA SER A 314 3.22 -1.01 -10.31
C SER A 314 4.37 -0.02 -10.44
N HIS A 315 5.56 -0.54 -10.72
CA HIS A 315 6.80 0.22 -10.88
C HIS A 315 7.21 0.28 -12.36
N ILE A 316 6.25 0.65 -13.20
CA ILE A 316 6.47 0.89 -14.63
C ILE A 316 6.99 2.33 -14.79
N TYR A 317 8.06 2.48 -15.60
CA TYR A 317 8.74 3.75 -15.81
C TYR A 317 7.86 4.79 -16.55
N ASP A 318 7.25 4.38 -17.66
CA ASP A 318 6.41 5.24 -18.48
C ASP A 318 4.99 5.38 -17.89
N PRO A 319 4.50 6.62 -17.65
CA PRO A 319 3.19 6.83 -16.99
C PRO A 319 2.00 6.29 -17.80
N GLU A 320 2.02 6.40 -19.12
CA GLU A 320 0.94 5.93 -20.00
C GLU A 320 0.86 4.39 -19.98
N THR A 321 2.00 3.75 -20.15
CA THR A 321 2.14 2.29 -20.02
C THR A 321 1.71 1.79 -18.64
N ARG A 322 2.01 2.57 -17.60
CA ARG A 322 1.58 2.25 -16.23
C ARG A 322 0.06 2.31 -16.08
N ILE A 323 -0.60 3.34 -16.61
CA ILE A 323 -2.06 3.46 -16.63
C ILE A 323 -2.67 2.28 -17.39
N LYS A 324 -2.14 1.93 -18.56
CA LYS A 324 -2.60 0.78 -19.35
C LYS A 324 -2.48 -0.54 -18.58
N SER A 325 -1.38 -0.74 -17.83
CA SER A 325 -1.22 -1.93 -16.99
C SER A 325 -2.31 -2.04 -15.90
N PHE A 326 -2.68 -0.94 -15.27
CA PHE A 326 -3.78 -0.92 -14.31
C PHE A 326 -5.15 -1.10 -14.98
N GLU A 327 -5.35 -0.60 -16.19
CA GLU A 327 -6.56 -0.84 -16.97
C GLU A 327 -6.75 -2.33 -17.25
N ILE A 328 -5.71 -2.99 -17.82
CA ILE A 328 -5.71 -4.44 -18.08
C ILE A 328 -6.00 -5.22 -16.77
N PHE A 329 -5.37 -4.83 -15.65
CA PHE A 329 -5.61 -5.48 -14.37
C PHE A 329 -7.06 -5.31 -13.89
N SER A 330 -7.66 -4.15 -14.08
CA SER A 330 -9.07 -3.91 -13.75
C SER A 330 -10.03 -4.77 -14.57
N GLU A 331 -9.71 -4.99 -15.85
CA GLU A 331 -10.48 -5.90 -16.70
C GLU A 331 -10.38 -7.36 -16.19
N ILE A 332 -9.17 -7.79 -15.80
CA ILE A 332 -8.95 -9.11 -15.20
C ILE A 332 -9.81 -9.29 -13.96
N MET A 333 -9.81 -8.29 -13.07
CA MET A 333 -10.57 -8.39 -11.80
C MET A 333 -12.09 -8.42 -12.01
N ARG A 334 -12.59 -7.79 -13.07
CA ARG A 334 -14.02 -7.87 -13.45
C ARG A 334 -14.42 -9.23 -14.05
N GLU A 335 -13.45 -9.98 -14.56
CA GLU A 335 -13.67 -11.31 -15.13
C GLU A 335 -13.48 -12.45 -14.12
N LEU A 336 -12.90 -12.18 -12.92
CA LEU A 336 -12.67 -13.14 -11.83
C LEU A 336 -13.79 -13.12 -10.79
#